data_c7d0d21953dd8bcc6a84866139a22cbf
#
_entry.id   c7d0d21953dd8bcc6a84866139a22cbf
#
_cell.length_a   1.000
_cell.length_b   1.000
_cell.length_c   1.000
_cell.angle_alpha   90.00
_cell.angle_beta   90.00
_cell.angle_gamma   90.00
#
_symmetry.space_group_name_H-M   'P 1'
#
loop_
_entity.id
_entity.type
_entity.pdbx_description
1 polymer ?
#
loop_
_entity_poly.entity_id
_entity_poly.type
_entity_poly.pdbx_seq_one_letter_code
_entity_poly.pdbx_strand_id
1 'polypeptide(L)'
;MKLTKILILLLAFWLEPLSASPYFSFKKYQVEDGLSHNTVWCAIQDSYGFIWLGTSDGLNRYDGRGNKVYRNVLNDKFSLENNFVEALIEEDQNIWVGTNSGLYIYDRATDRFYYFDKTTQYGVYVSSEI
;
A
#
# COMPACT_ATOMS: atom_id res chain seq x y z
N MET A 1 -25.09 -12.20 59.93
CA MET A 1 -24.00 -11.32 59.47
C MET A 1 -22.74 -12.04 59.01
N LYS A 2 -22.38 -13.16 59.56
CA LYS A 2 -21.20 -13.92 59.08
C LYS A 2 -21.46 -14.69 57.75
N LEU A 3 -22.66 -15.22 57.56
CA LEU A 3 -23.03 -15.93 56.33
C LEU A 3 -23.10 -15.04 55.11
N THR A 4 -23.59 -13.80 55.23
CA THR A 4 -23.66 -12.84 54.12
C THR A 4 -22.28 -12.39 53.65
N LYS A 5 -21.33 -12.25 54.54
CA LYS A 5 -19.92 -11.92 54.18
C LYS A 5 -19.22 -13.07 53.48
N ILE A 6 -19.52 -14.32 53.87
CA ILE A 6 -18.98 -15.52 53.24
C ILE A 6 -19.58 -15.68 51.84
N LEU A 7 -20.89 -15.40 51.66
CA LEU A 7 -21.56 -15.48 50.37
C LEU A 7 -21.01 -14.44 49.36
N ILE A 8 -20.72 -13.22 49.81
CA ILE A 8 -20.10 -12.15 49.01
C ILE A 8 -18.67 -12.53 48.61
N LEU A 9 -17.90 -13.14 49.52
CA LEU A 9 -16.55 -13.64 49.20
C LEU A 9 -16.57 -14.78 48.22
N LEU A 10 -17.54 -15.69 48.25
CA LEU A 10 -17.71 -16.78 47.30
C LEU A 10 -18.18 -16.26 45.93
N LEU A 11 -19.01 -15.23 45.88
CA LEU A 11 -19.39 -14.59 44.60
C LEU A 11 -18.23 -13.87 43.93
N ALA A 12 -17.32 -13.27 44.71
CA ALA A 12 -16.16 -12.56 44.16
C ALA A 12 -15.11 -13.52 43.52
N PHE A 13 -15.12 -14.79 43.91
CA PHE A 13 -14.20 -15.80 43.38
C PHE A 13 -14.60 -16.31 41.97
N TRP A 14 -15.85 -16.00 41.53
CA TRP A 14 -16.37 -16.42 40.23
C TRP A 14 -16.27 -15.33 39.15
N LEU A 15 -15.71 -14.16 39.45
CA LEU A 15 -15.37 -13.16 38.44
C LEU A 15 -14.02 -13.52 37.82
N GLU A 16 -14.01 -14.55 36.98
CA GLU A 16 -12.90 -14.76 36.06
C GLU A 16 -12.86 -13.56 35.10
N PRO A 17 -11.68 -12.91 34.93
CA PRO A 17 -11.56 -11.88 33.93
C PRO A 17 -11.83 -12.51 32.56
N LEU A 18 -12.87 -12.03 31.89
CA LEU A 18 -13.17 -12.40 30.51
C LEU A 18 -12.00 -11.92 29.64
N SER A 19 -10.96 -12.76 29.52
CA SER A 19 -9.83 -12.49 28.64
C SER A 19 -10.34 -12.62 27.20
N ALA A 20 -10.75 -11.50 26.61
CA ALA A 20 -11.03 -11.44 25.19
C ALA A 20 -9.70 -11.64 24.44
N SER A 21 -9.48 -12.83 23.95
CA SER A 21 -8.37 -13.12 23.06
C SER A 21 -8.55 -12.26 21.79
N PRO A 22 -7.55 -11.46 21.37
CA PRO A 22 -7.68 -10.69 20.15
C PRO A 22 -7.85 -11.64 18.97
N TYR A 23 -9.03 -11.61 18.35
CA TYR A 23 -9.32 -12.41 17.17
C TYR A 23 -8.75 -11.68 15.95
N PHE A 24 -7.64 -12.18 15.42
CA PHE A 24 -7.07 -11.67 14.17
C PHE A 24 -7.72 -12.39 13.00
N SER A 25 -8.43 -11.64 12.16
CA SER A 25 -8.93 -12.13 10.88
C SER A 25 -8.01 -11.67 9.75
N PHE A 26 -7.45 -12.60 9.01
CA PHE A 26 -6.63 -12.32 7.85
C PHE A 26 -7.47 -12.50 6.58
N LYS A 27 -7.51 -11.44 5.75
CA LYS A 27 -8.08 -11.54 4.42
C LYS A 27 -6.95 -11.67 3.40
N LYS A 28 -7.00 -12.70 2.59
CA LYS A 28 -6.09 -12.87 1.46
C LYS A 28 -6.57 -11.98 0.32
N TYR A 29 -5.65 -11.25 -0.30
CA TYR A 29 -5.91 -10.37 -1.44
C TYR A 29 -5.11 -10.86 -2.65
N GLN A 30 -5.79 -11.22 -3.72
CA GLN A 30 -5.23 -11.91 -4.87
C GLN A 30 -5.68 -11.28 -6.20
N VAL A 31 -5.24 -11.85 -7.32
CA VAL A 31 -5.65 -11.41 -8.68
C VAL A 31 -7.17 -11.46 -8.84
N GLU A 32 -7.84 -12.43 -8.24
CA GLU A 32 -9.30 -12.56 -8.23
C GLU A 32 -10.00 -11.39 -7.52
N ASP A 33 -9.29 -10.71 -6.61
CA ASP A 33 -9.78 -9.52 -5.90
C ASP A 33 -9.38 -8.21 -6.59
N GLY A 34 -8.66 -8.28 -7.74
CA GLY A 34 -8.24 -7.12 -8.53
C GLY A 34 -6.76 -6.75 -8.42
N LEU A 35 -5.93 -7.57 -7.76
CA LEU A 35 -4.48 -7.39 -7.75
C LEU A 35 -3.91 -7.70 -9.14
N SER A 36 -2.90 -6.95 -9.59
CA SER A 36 -2.32 -7.15 -10.92
C SER A 36 -1.54 -8.45 -11.07
N HIS A 37 -0.94 -8.93 -9.98
CA HIS A 37 -0.21 -10.20 -9.92
C HIS A 37 -0.10 -10.69 -8.47
N ASN A 38 -0.13 -12.01 -8.24
CA ASN A 38 -0.05 -12.58 -6.89
C ASN A 38 1.32 -12.45 -6.21
N THR A 39 2.38 -12.17 -6.98
CA THR A 39 3.71 -11.88 -6.42
C THR A 39 3.84 -10.39 -6.15
N VAL A 40 3.83 -10.02 -4.88
CA VAL A 40 4.05 -8.66 -4.40
C VAL A 40 5.47 -8.54 -3.89
N TRP A 41 6.23 -7.59 -4.44
CA TRP A 41 7.63 -7.34 -4.07
C TRP A 41 7.78 -6.28 -2.99
N CYS A 42 6.91 -5.28 -3.03
CA CYS A 42 6.95 -4.16 -2.11
C CYS A 42 5.56 -3.60 -1.84
N ALA A 43 5.40 -3.00 -0.67
CA ALA A 43 4.16 -2.35 -0.26
C ALA A 43 4.45 -1.15 0.63
N ILE A 44 3.72 -0.06 0.42
CA ILE A 44 3.73 1.11 1.31
C ILE A 44 2.30 1.61 1.52
N GLN A 45 2.06 2.24 2.66
CA GLN A 45 0.88 3.10 2.85
C GLN A 45 1.33 4.54 2.75
N ASP A 46 0.68 5.31 1.89
CA ASP A 46 1.01 6.71 1.69
C ASP A 46 0.31 7.63 2.71
N SER A 47 0.70 8.89 2.72
CA SER A 47 0.16 9.91 3.62
C SER A 47 -1.32 10.21 3.40
N TYR A 48 -1.91 9.80 2.28
CA TYR A 48 -3.34 9.90 1.98
C TYR A 48 -4.12 8.65 2.40
N GLY A 49 -3.44 7.61 2.89
CA GLY A 49 -4.04 6.36 3.34
C GLY A 49 -4.20 5.30 2.25
N PHE A 50 -3.76 5.55 1.00
CA PHE A 50 -3.72 4.53 -0.04
C PHE A 50 -2.63 3.50 0.23
N ILE A 51 -2.92 2.25 -0.09
CA ILE A 51 -1.91 1.18 -0.07
C ILE A 51 -1.41 0.98 -1.49
N TRP A 52 -0.10 1.12 -1.67
CA TRP A 52 0.57 0.88 -2.92
C TRP A 52 1.28 -0.47 -2.88
N LEU A 53 1.09 -1.29 -3.93
CA LEU A 53 1.63 -2.63 -4.04
C LEU A 53 2.38 -2.76 -5.36
N GLY A 54 3.70 -2.96 -5.28
CA GLY A 54 4.52 -3.27 -6.44
C GLY A 54 4.54 -4.77 -6.69
N THR A 55 4.20 -5.18 -7.90
CA THR A 55 4.10 -6.59 -8.28
C THR A 55 4.97 -6.93 -9.48
N SER A 56 4.98 -8.21 -9.85
CA SER A 56 5.63 -8.67 -11.09
C SER A 56 4.95 -8.19 -12.38
N ASP A 57 3.72 -7.64 -12.29
CA ASP A 57 2.96 -7.20 -13.46
C ASP A 57 2.15 -5.91 -13.19
N GLY A 58 2.82 -4.92 -12.66
CA GLY A 58 2.29 -3.58 -12.48
C GLY A 58 2.33 -3.06 -11.06
N LEU A 59 1.98 -1.79 -10.94
CA LEU A 59 1.79 -1.08 -9.68
C LEU A 59 0.31 -0.98 -9.39
N ASN A 60 -0.05 -1.26 -8.14
CA ASN A 60 -1.43 -1.23 -7.67
C ASN A 60 -1.59 -0.15 -6.62
N ARG A 61 -2.69 0.62 -6.70
CA ARG A 61 -3.12 1.55 -5.66
C ARG A 61 -4.48 1.13 -5.13
N TYR A 62 -4.51 0.70 -3.88
CA TYR A 62 -5.71 0.25 -3.19
C TYR A 62 -6.25 1.36 -2.26
N ASP A 63 -7.54 1.67 -2.37
CA ASP A 63 -8.21 2.73 -1.61
C ASP A 63 -9.11 2.23 -0.47
N GLY A 64 -9.05 0.92 -0.17
CA GLY A 64 -9.92 0.26 0.80
C GLY A 64 -11.18 -0.37 0.19
N ARG A 65 -11.54 -0.03 -1.05
CA ARG A 65 -12.71 -0.53 -1.77
C ARG A 65 -12.33 -1.21 -3.08
N GLY A 66 -11.41 -0.60 -3.82
CA GLY A 66 -11.00 -1.07 -5.11
C GLY A 66 -9.53 -0.86 -5.37
N ASN A 67 -9.06 -1.42 -6.47
CA ASN A 67 -7.68 -1.38 -6.88
C ASN A 67 -7.55 -0.72 -8.25
N LYS A 68 -6.69 0.30 -8.33
CA LYS A 68 -6.27 0.88 -9.61
C LYS A 68 -4.92 0.29 -9.99
N VAL A 69 -4.85 -0.29 -11.18
CA VAL A 69 -3.63 -0.91 -11.71
C VAL A 69 -2.97 0.02 -12.73
N TYR A 70 -1.67 0.23 -12.56
CA TYR A 70 -0.82 0.96 -13.50
C TYR A 70 0.16 -0.01 -14.16
N ARG A 71 0.21 0.02 -15.48
CA ARG A 71 1.09 -0.79 -16.32
C ARG A 71 1.72 0.05 -17.42
N ASN A 72 2.64 -0.56 -18.13
CA ASN A 72 3.10 -0.02 -19.42
C ASN A 72 1.92 0.14 -20.38
N VAL A 73 1.82 1.31 -20.98
CA VAL A 73 0.86 1.62 -22.05
C VAL A 73 1.65 1.99 -23.29
N LEU A 74 1.47 1.23 -24.36
CA LEU A 74 2.19 1.43 -25.62
C LEU A 74 1.95 2.86 -26.14
N ASN A 75 3.04 3.56 -26.49
CA ASN A 75 3.06 4.95 -26.94
C ASN A 75 2.60 6.00 -25.91
N ASP A 76 2.47 5.63 -24.65
CA ASP A 76 2.25 6.59 -23.57
C ASP A 76 3.55 6.79 -22.76
N LYS A 77 4.25 7.90 -23.02
CA LYS A 77 5.49 8.26 -22.32
C LYS A 77 5.30 8.59 -20.83
N PHE A 78 4.06 8.72 -20.37
CA PHE A 78 3.71 8.97 -18.97
C PHE A 78 3.22 7.72 -18.24
N SER A 79 3.32 6.56 -18.86
CA SER A 79 3.13 5.27 -18.21
C SER A 79 4.46 4.69 -17.72
N LEU A 80 4.40 3.61 -16.94
CA LEU A 80 5.59 2.83 -16.61
C LEU A 80 6.12 2.13 -17.86
N GLU A 81 7.43 2.16 -18.12
CA GLU A 81 8.01 1.37 -19.21
C GLU A 81 8.09 -0.13 -18.88
N ASN A 82 8.13 -0.47 -17.62
CA ASN A 82 8.26 -1.84 -17.17
C ASN A 82 7.24 -2.14 -16.07
N ASN A 83 6.56 -3.27 -16.18
CA ASN A 83 5.54 -3.69 -15.22
C ASN A 83 6.13 -4.33 -13.95
N PHE A 84 7.41 -4.69 -13.94
CA PHE A 84 8.04 -5.28 -12.78
C PHE A 84 8.45 -4.19 -11.78
N VAL A 85 7.65 -4.04 -10.71
CA VAL A 85 7.84 -3.02 -9.69
C VAL A 85 8.38 -3.67 -8.42
N GLU A 86 9.60 -3.29 -8.03
CA GLU A 86 10.34 -3.90 -6.93
C GLU A 86 10.58 -2.98 -5.73
N ALA A 87 10.44 -1.66 -5.90
CA ALA A 87 10.67 -0.71 -4.83
C ALA A 87 9.67 0.45 -4.87
N LEU A 88 9.27 0.90 -3.69
CA LEU A 88 8.36 2.02 -3.52
C LEU A 88 8.80 2.87 -2.32
N ILE A 89 8.73 4.18 -2.46
CA ILE A 89 8.89 5.13 -1.37
C ILE A 89 8.02 6.35 -1.61
N GLU A 90 7.47 6.93 -0.54
CA GLU A 90 6.83 8.24 -0.60
C GLU A 90 7.82 9.32 -0.16
N GLU A 91 7.98 10.36 -0.98
CA GLU A 91 8.77 11.55 -0.67
C GLU A 91 8.10 12.78 -1.26
N ASP A 92 7.96 13.83 -0.48
CA ASP A 92 7.31 15.10 -0.88
C ASP A 92 5.93 14.89 -1.53
N GLN A 93 5.12 13.97 -0.97
CA GLN A 93 3.80 13.58 -1.44
C GLN A 93 3.76 12.86 -2.80
N ASN A 94 4.90 12.61 -3.42
CA ASN A 94 5.03 11.79 -4.62
C ASN A 94 5.40 10.37 -4.28
N ILE A 95 5.05 9.43 -5.16
CA ILE A 95 5.47 8.04 -5.03
C ILE A 95 6.62 7.80 -6.00
N TRP A 96 7.76 7.40 -5.46
CA TRP A 96 8.90 6.95 -6.24
C TRP A 96 8.79 5.46 -6.46
N VAL A 97 8.91 5.05 -7.72
CA VAL A 97 8.64 3.70 -8.19
C VAL A 97 9.89 3.14 -8.87
N GLY A 98 10.50 2.15 -8.24
CA GLY A 98 11.64 1.41 -8.81
C GLY A 98 11.14 0.22 -9.63
N THR A 99 11.57 0.16 -10.88
CA THR A 99 11.29 -0.93 -11.82
C THR A 99 12.58 -1.49 -12.40
N ASN A 100 12.49 -2.61 -13.12
CA ASN A 100 13.63 -3.17 -13.84
C ASN A 100 14.17 -2.25 -14.95
N SER A 101 13.39 -1.28 -15.44
CA SER A 101 13.81 -0.30 -16.45
C SER A 101 14.33 1.01 -15.88
N GLY A 102 14.21 1.21 -14.56
CA GLY A 102 14.68 2.41 -13.89
C GLY A 102 13.70 2.98 -12.87
N LEU A 103 13.94 4.21 -12.49
CA LEU A 103 13.21 4.91 -11.44
C LEU A 103 12.20 5.88 -12.04
N TYR A 104 10.99 5.87 -11.50
CA TYR A 104 9.89 6.74 -11.90
C TYR A 104 9.36 7.51 -10.72
N ILE A 105 8.80 8.68 -10.99
CA ILE A 105 8.07 9.48 -10.03
C ILE A 105 6.61 9.53 -10.48
N TYR A 106 5.71 9.06 -9.61
CA TYR A 106 4.28 9.22 -9.81
C TYR A 106 3.83 10.57 -9.26
N ASP A 107 3.31 11.41 -10.15
CA ASP A 107 2.71 12.69 -9.81
C ASP A 107 1.20 12.51 -9.58
N ARG A 108 0.79 12.79 -8.36
CA ARG A 108 -0.61 12.68 -7.94
C ARG A 108 -1.55 13.66 -8.63
N ALA A 109 -1.04 14.87 -8.95
CA ALA A 109 -1.85 15.91 -9.53
C ALA A 109 -2.29 15.59 -10.95
N THR A 110 -1.40 14.94 -11.72
CA THR A 110 -1.64 14.58 -13.12
C THR A 110 -1.98 13.12 -13.35
N ASP A 111 -1.82 12.27 -12.31
CA ASP A 111 -1.97 10.80 -12.38
C ASP A 111 -1.04 10.18 -13.45
N ARG A 112 0.22 10.67 -13.49
CA ARG A 112 1.22 10.30 -14.50
C ARG A 112 2.54 9.90 -13.86
N PHE A 113 3.32 9.12 -14.63
CA PHE A 113 4.68 8.73 -14.27
C PHE A 113 5.69 9.50 -15.10
N TYR A 114 6.76 9.93 -14.45
CA TYR A 114 7.89 10.60 -15.07
C TYR A 114 9.15 9.81 -14.80
N TYR A 115 9.91 9.50 -15.85
CA TYR A 115 11.20 8.83 -15.71
C TYR A 115 12.19 9.75 -14.99
N PHE A 116 12.88 9.22 -13.99
CA PHE A 116 13.93 9.96 -13.30
C PHE A 116 15.27 9.71 -13.96
N ASP A 117 15.82 10.75 -14.58
CA ASP A 117 17.17 10.72 -15.15
C ASP A 117 18.14 11.50 -14.24
N LYS A 118 19.26 10.85 -13.87
CA LYS A 118 20.33 11.47 -13.05
C LYS A 118 21.01 12.66 -13.73
N THR A 119 20.85 12.84 -15.02
CA THR A 119 21.41 13.97 -15.76
C THR A 119 20.62 15.23 -15.60
N THR A 120 19.37 15.15 -15.13
CA THR A 120 18.57 16.30 -14.77
C THR A 120 18.94 16.74 -13.36
N GLN A 121 19.85 17.70 -13.27
CA GLN A 121 20.27 18.33 -12.03
C GLN A 121 19.06 19.00 -11.36
N TYR A 122 18.67 18.47 -10.19
CA TYR A 122 17.54 18.93 -9.36
C TYR A 122 16.14 18.71 -9.97
N GLY A 123 15.44 17.68 -9.53
CA GLY A 123 13.99 17.60 -9.33
C GLY A 123 13.05 18.40 -10.24
N VAL A 124 13.48 18.75 -11.43
CA VAL A 124 12.64 19.39 -12.43
C VAL A 124 11.95 18.27 -13.18
N TYR A 125 10.67 18.12 -12.93
CA TYR A 125 9.77 17.46 -13.85
C TYR A 125 10.00 18.10 -15.22
N VAL A 126 10.70 17.43 -16.12
CA VAL A 126 10.71 17.87 -17.49
C VAL A 126 9.35 17.49 -18.07
N SER A 127 8.36 18.31 -17.78
CA SER A 127 7.29 18.49 -18.73
C SER A 127 7.93 19.14 -19.94
N SER A 128 8.47 18.33 -20.84
CA SER A 128 8.76 18.85 -22.17
C SER A 128 7.41 19.15 -22.81
N GLU A 129 6.89 20.35 -22.50
CA GLU A 129 5.96 21.01 -23.38
C GLU A 129 6.69 21.21 -24.70
N ILE A 130 6.31 20.42 -25.66
CA ILE A 130 6.19 20.83 -27.06
C ILE A 130 5.01 20.07 -27.64
#